data_567af424a5e7c549e53358ec6d3b982b
#
_entry.id   567af424a5e7c549e53358ec6d3b982b
#
_cell.length_a   1.000
_cell.length_b   1.000
_cell.length_c   1.000
_cell.angle_alpha   90.00
_cell.angle_beta   90.00
_cell.angle_gamma   90.00
#
_symmetry.space_group_name_H-M   'P 1'
#
loop_
_entity.id
_entity.type
_entity.pdbx_description
1 polymer ?
#
loop_
_entity_poly.entity_id
_entity_poly.type
_entity_poly.pdbx_seq_one_letter_code
_entity_poly.pdbx_strand_id
1 'polypeptide(L)'
;MSFEQDNLFVILPEMQFDYAVLFFDNLHISKKVEKLLRKDDYEFKVHKNFEDIIDKINEYHGDSWIVKEYKQTLLNLKNYKDNIDFELIACSIEDKTTKKIVAGEIGYKVGAVYTSLSGFSSKERRFNNYGKLQLVLLAKYLEKNGFSFWNLGHPYMKYKFDLGATLHKREDFLNIFRKYRDKKI
;
A
#
# COMPACT_ATOMS: atom_id res chain seq x y z
N MET A 1 7.69 -13.73 8.19
CA MET A 1 7.13 -14.79 9.07
C MET A 1 7.18 -14.30 10.50
N SER A 2 6.14 -14.53 11.29
CA SER A 2 6.10 -14.20 12.73
C SER A 2 5.68 -15.44 13.51
N PHE A 3 6.20 -15.60 14.73
CA PHE A 3 5.80 -16.66 15.63
C PHE A 3 5.98 -16.20 17.09
N GLU A 4 5.27 -16.84 17.99
CA GLU A 4 5.37 -16.62 19.43
C GLU A 4 6.16 -17.77 20.06
N GLN A 5 7.17 -17.46 20.86
CA GLN A 5 7.97 -18.42 21.61
C GLN A 5 8.29 -17.81 22.98
N ASP A 6 8.00 -18.54 24.06
CA ASP A 6 8.29 -18.16 25.46
C ASP A 6 7.81 -16.75 25.83
N ASN A 7 6.58 -16.39 25.42
CA ASN A 7 5.98 -15.05 25.54
C ASN A 7 6.73 -13.94 24.78
N LEU A 8 7.63 -14.29 23.86
CA LEU A 8 8.28 -13.35 22.95
C LEU A 8 7.65 -13.44 21.56
N PHE A 9 7.27 -12.28 21.03
CA PHE A 9 6.84 -12.18 19.64
C PHE A 9 8.06 -11.94 18.74
N VAL A 10 8.34 -12.88 17.86
CA VAL A 10 9.49 -12.85 16.97
C VAL A 10 9.04 -12.57 15.53
N ILE A 11 9.59 -11.53 14.92
CA ILE A 11 9.42 -11.22 13.51
C ILE A 11 10.70 -11.61 12.79
N LEU A 12 10.61 -12.57 11.87
CA LEU A 12 11.72 -12.95 11.00
C LEU A 12 11.62 -12.16 9.69
N PRO A 13 12.64 -11.37 9.35
CA PRO A 13 12.69 -10.74 8.05
C PRO A 13 12.81 -11.80 6.96
N GLU A 14 12.00 -11.68 5.92
CA GLU A 14 12.09 -12.51 4.73
C GLU A 14 12.89 -11.80 3.64
N MET A 15 13.84 -12.51 3.04
CA MET A 15 14.59 -11.97 1.92
C MET A 15 13.77 -12.12 0.65
N GLN A 16 13.38 -11.01 0.07
CA GLN A 16 12.67 -10.95 -1.20
C GLN A 16 13.67 -10.85 -2.36
N PHE A 17 13.53 -11.70 -3.38
CA PHE A 17 14.43 -11.75 -4.55
C PHE A 17 13.87 -11.07 -5.79
N ASP A 18 12.54 -11.00 -5.89
CA ASP A 18 11.81 -10.43 -7.00
C ASP A 18 10.82 -9.39 -6.50
N TYR A 19 10.74 -8.25 -7.19
CA TYR A 19 9.91 -7.11 -6.82
C TYR A 19 9.01 -6.71 -7.97
N ALA A 20 7.75 -6.40 -7.69
CA ALA A 20 6.87 -5.68 -8.61
C ALA A 20 7.02 -4.18 -8.37
N VAL A 21 7.50 -3.44 -9.35
CA VAL A 21 7.76 -2.00 -9.28
C VAL A 21 6.91 -1.27 -10.30
N LEU A 22 6.20 -0.24 -9.87
CA LEU A 22 5.43 0.64 -10.75
C LEU A 22 6.12 2.00 -10.84
N PHE A 23 6.62 2.34 -12.03
CA PHE A 23 6.90 3.73 -12.42
C PHE A 23 5.61 4.35 -12.94
N PHE A 24 5.28 5.56 -12.51
CA PHE A 24 3.94 6.13 -12.74
C PHE A 24 3.62 6.36 -14.21
N ASP A 25 4.62 6.62 -15.06
CA ASP A 25 4.47 6.68 -16.52
C ASP A 25 3.91 5.38 -17.14
N ASN A 26 4.08 4.25 -16.45
CA ASN A 26 3.58 2.96 -16.88
C ASN A 26 2.18 2.63 -16.31
N LEU A 27 1.56 3.56 -15.57
CA LEU A 27 0.26 3.32 -14.95
C LEU A 27 -0.80 2.96 -15.98
N HIS A 28 -1.30 1.73 -15.91
CA HIS A 28 -2.37 1.25 -16.77
C HIS A 28 -3.73 1.32 -16.07
N ILE A 29 -4.68 2.02 -16.68
CA ILE A 29 -6.04 2.19 -16.17
C ILE A 29 -7.01 1.40 -17.05
N SER A 30 -7.61 0.35 -16.51
CA SER A 30 -8.57 -0.46 -17.25
C SER A 30 -9.87 0.32 -17.53
N LYS A 31 -10.56 0.01 -18.63
CA LYS A 31 -11.88 0.61 -18.98
C LYS A 31 -12.91 0.54 -17.85
N LYS A 32 -12.85 -0.51 -16.99
CA LYS A 32 -13.76 -0.64 -15.83
C LYS A 32 -13.44 0.41 -14.77
N VAL A 33 -12.16 0.65 -14.50
CA VAL A 33 -11.71 1.67 -13.53
C VAL A 33 -11.93 3.08 -14.09
N GLU A 34 -11.74 3.32 -15.39
CA GLU A 34 -12.05 4.59 -16.03
C GLU A 34 -13.53 4.98 -15.84
N LYS A 35 -14.45 4.00 -15.96
CA LYS A 35 -15.88 4.23 -15.69
C LYS A 35 -16.14 4.60 -14.22
N LEU A 36 -15.41 3.99 -13.27
CA LEU A 36 -15.53 4.32 -11.85
C LEU A 36 -14.96 5.70 -11.55
N LEU A 37 -13.84 6.10 -12.15
CA LEU A 37 -13.25 7.44 -11.99
C LEU A 37 -14.21 8.59 -12.37
N ARG A 38 -15.17 8.32 -13.23
CA ARG A 38 -16.20 9.31 -13.66
C ARG A 38 -17.40 9.39 -12.72
N LYS A 39 -17.52 8.45 -11.77
CA LYS A 39 -18.59 8.44 -10.79
C LYS A 39 -18.25 9.38 -9.63
N ASP A 40 -19.26 9.98 -9.06
CA ASP A 40 -19.17 10.82 -7.86
C ASP A 40 -19.75 10.12 -6.62
N ASP A 41 -19.63 8.79 -6.56
CA ASP A 41 -20.19 7.96 -5.50
C ASP A 41 -19.17 7.55 -4.42
N TYR A 42 -17.93 8.01 -4.52
CA TYR A 42 -16.84 7.69 -3.59
C TYR A 42 -16.02 8.93 -3.21
N GLU A 43 -15.28 8.79 -2.12
CA GLU A 43 -14.26 9.74 -1.67
C GLU A 43 -12.94 9.00 -1.47
N PHE A 44 -11.85 9.50 -2.05
CA PHE A 44 -10.51 8.99 -1.82
C PHE A 44 -9.83 9.83 -0.74
N LYS A 45 -9.31 9.17 0.29
CA LYS A 45 -8.65 9.81 1.43
C LYS A 45 -7.26 9.24 1.64
N VAL A 46 -6.32 10.12 1.98
CA VAL A 46 -5.01 9.73 2.53
C VAL A 46 -5.00 10.14 4.00
N HIS A 47 -4.68 9.20 4.87
CA HIS A 47 -4.84 9.32 6.31
C HIS A 47 -3.52 9.52 7.02
N LYS A 48 -3.50 10.42 7.99
CA LYS A 48 -2.43 10.50 8.99
C LYS A 48 -2.61 9.47 10.13
N ASN A 49 -3.85 9.09 10.43
CA ASN A 49 -4.17 8.01 11.34
C ASN A 49 -4.54 6.77 10.52
N PHE A 50 -3.74 5.71 10.64
CA PHE A 50 -3.87 4.47 9.86
C PHE A 50 -4.44 3.31 10.68
N GLU A 51 -4.77 3.54 11.94
CA GLU A 51 -5.28 2.48 12.83
C GLU A 51 -6.57 1.85 12.30
N ASP A 52 -7.55 2.69 11.92
CA ASP A 52 -8.82 2.24 11.36
C ASP A 52 -8.63 1.41 10.08
N ILE A 53 -7.62 1.76 9.28
CA ILE A 53 -7.33 1.01 8.05
C ILE A 53 -6.70 -0.35 8.38
N ILE A 54 -5.82 -0.42 9.37
CA ILE A 54 -5.28 -1.70 9.86
C ILE A 54 -6.40 -2.61 10.37
N ASP A 55 -7.33 -2.07 11.16
CA ASP A 55 -8.45 -2.84 11.69
C ASP A 55 -9.35 -3.38 10.57
N LYS A 56 -9.60 -2.58 9.53
CA LYS A 56 -10.32 -3.02 8.33
C LYS A 56 -9.56 -4.09 7.53
N ILE A 57 -8.23 -4.00 7.44
CA ILE A 57 -7.40 -5.02 6.80
C ILE A 57 -7.51 -6.34 7.58
N ASN A 58 -7.42 -6.30 8.91
CA ASN A 58 -7.54 -7.46 9.77
C ASN A 58 -8.95 -8.09 9.70
N GLU A 59 -10.00 -7.27 9.74
CA GLU A 59 -11.40 -7.72 9.56
C GLU A 59 -11.58 -8.43 8.20
N TYR A 60 -10.97 -7.92 7.14
CA TYR A 60 -11.10 -8.46 5.78
C TYR A 60 -10.37 -9.80 5.61
N HIS A 61 -9.15 -9.90 6.15
CA HIS A 61 -8.30 -11.08 5.96
C HIS A 61 -8.55 -12.18 7.00
N GLY A 62 -9.18 -11.87 8.15
CA GLY A 62 -9.33 -12.82 9.26
C GLY A 62 -7.97 -13.08 9.92
N ASP A 63 -7.30 -14.16 9.52
CA ASP A 63 -5.93 -14.47 9.95
C ASP A 63 -4.91 -13.55 9.27
N SER A 64 -4.89 -12.28 9.70
CA SER A 64 -3.96 -11.28 9.17
C SER A 64 -2.57 -11.45 9.80
N TRP A 65 -1.52 -11.26 8.98
CA TRP A 65 -0.15 -11.20 9.46
C TRP A 65 0.14 -9.93 10.30
N ILE A 66 -0.77 -8.94 10.27
CA ILE A 66 -0.70 -7.75 11.12
C ILE A 66 -1.32 -8.07 12.48
N VAL A 67 -0.62 -8.87 13.26
CA VAL A 67 -1.01 -9.20 14.63
C VAL A 67 -0.89 -7.98 15.54
N LYS A 68 -1.45 -8.09 16.77
CA LYS A 68 -1.52 -6.99 17.74
C LYS A 68 -0.16 -6.33 18.00
N GLU A 69 0.88 -7.12 18.18
CA GLU A 69 2.24 -6.66 18.49
C GLU A 69 2.85 -5.91 17.28
N TYR A 70 2.60 -6.40 16.07
CA TYR A 70 3.05 -5.72 14.86
C TYR A 70 2.26 -4.43 14.61
N LYS A 71 0.93 -4.44 14.83
CA LYS A 71 0.11 -3.21 14.81
C LYS A 71 0.69 -2.17 15.77
N GLN A 72 1.00 -2.55 17.03
CA GLN A 72 1.58 -1.64 18.01
C GLN A 72 2.94 -1.09 17.56
N THR A 73 3.77 -1.94 16.96
CA THR A 73 5.06 -1.51 16.38
C THR A 73 4.87 -0.45 15.29
N LEU A 74 3.94 -0.67 14.36
CA LEU A 74 3.61 0.30 13.32
C LEU A 74 3.10 1.62 13.90
N LEU A 75 2.24 1.57 14.93
CA LEU A 75 1.73 2.77 15.61
C LEU A 75 2.84 3.56 16.30
N ASN A 76 3.80 2.87 16.91
CA ASN A 76 4.96 3.50 17.54
C ASN A 76 5.88 4.17 16.51
N LEU A 77 6.03 3.58 15.31
CA LEU A 77 6.82 4.14 14.22
C LEU A 77 6.27 5.48 13.68
N LYS A 78 4.99 5.79 13.90
CA LYS A 78 4.39 7.08 13.52
C LYS A 78 5.13 8.27 14.14
N ASN A 79 5.69 8.09 15.34
CA ASN A 79 6.40 9.12 16.09
C ASN A 79 7.92 9.02 15.94
N TYR A 80 8.40 8.05 15.14
CA TYR A 80 9.83 7.84 14.93
C TYR A 80 10.42 9.00 14.13
N LYS A 81 11.41 9.67 14.74
CA LYS A 81 12.15 10.76 14.12
C LYS A 81 13.62 10.37 14.12
N ASP A 82 14.10 9.90 13.01
CA ASP A 82 15.50 9.64 12.75
C ASP A 82 15.94 10.41 11.49
N ASN A 83 17.19 10.27 11.10
CA ASN A 83 17.77 10.89 9.90
C ASN A 83 17.20 10.35 8.57
N ILE A 84 16.29 9.36 8.64
CA ILE A 84 15.62 8.77 7.47
C ILE A 84 14.29 9.50 7.25
N ASP A 85 14.05 9.95 6.02
CA ASP A 85 12.74 10.50 5.61
C ASP A 85 11.72 9.35 5.48
N PHE A 86 11.18 8.92 6.63
CA PHE A 86 10.24 7.82 6.77
C PHE A 86 8.87 8.33 7.20
N GLU A 87 7.81 7.82 6.56
CA GLU A 87 6.43 8.11 6.93
C GLU A 87 5.55 6.89 6.64
N LEU A 88 4.66 6.54 7.59
CA LEU A 88 3.59 5.59 7.36
C LEU A 88 2.42 6.31 6.68
N ILE A 89 1.91 5.72 5.60
CA ILE A 89 0.82 6.26 4.80
C ILE A 89 -0.29 5.23 4.74
N ALA A 90 -1.53 5.67 5.01
CA ALA A 90 -2.73 4.89 4.75
C ALA A 90 -3.63 5.65 3.79
N CYS A 91 -4.34 4.92 2.94
CA CYS A 91 -5.37 5.48 2.09
C CYS A 91 -6.63 4.62 2.10
N SER A 92 -7.75 5.25 1.75
CA SER A 92 -9.02 4.55 1.62
C SER A 92 -9.90 5.13 0.53
N ILE A 93 -10.84 4.30 0.09
CA ILE A 93 -12.05 4.74 -0.62
C ILE A 93 -13.24 4.55 0.32
N GLU A 94 -13.99 5.62 0.51
CA GLU A 94 -15.22 5.66 1.27
C GLU A 94 -16.42 5.84 0.31
N ASP A 95 -17.46 5.03 0.45
CA ASP A 95 -18.72 5.21 -0.24
C ASP A 95 -19.44 6.47 0.29
N LYS A 96 -19.74 7.42 -0.57
CA LYS A 96 -20.31 8.72 -0.17
C LYS A 96 -21.68 8.60 0.49
N THR A 97 -22.45 7.60 0.11
CA THR A 97 -23.82 7.40 0.61
C THR A 97 -23.83 6.75 2.00
N THR A 98 -23.08 5.64 2.15
CA THR A 98 -23.12 4.84 3.38
C THR A 98 -22.01 5.20 4.36
N LYS A 99 -21.05 6.03 3.95
CA LYS A 99 -19.84 6.35 4.71
C LYS A 99 -18.98 5.13 5.07
N LYS A 100 -19.19 4.02 4.38
CA LYS A 100 -18.45 2.78 4.58
C LYS A 100 -17.11 2.84 3.84
N ILE A 101 -16.03 2.46 4.52
CA ILE A 101 -14.73 2.25 3.87
C ILE A 101 -14.80 0.95 3.08
N VAL A 102 -14.64 1.02 1.76
CA VAL A 102 -14.85 -0.10 0.84
C VAL A 102 -13.57 -0.65 0.22
N ALA A 103 -12.50 0.11 0.27
CA ALA A 103 -11.14 -0.32 -0.08
C ALA A 103 -10.13 0.54 0.65
N GLY A 104 -8.94 0.01 0.89
CA GLY A 104 -7.86 0.77 1.51
C GLY A 104 -6.58 -0.04 1.57
N GLU A 105 -5.49 0.65 1.84
CA GLU A 105 -4.20 0.02 2.09
C GLU A 105 -3.36 0.86 3.05
N ILE A 106 -2.38 0.20 3.63
CA ILE A 106 -1.29 0.81 4.36
C ILE A 106 0.03 0.53 3.66
N GLY A 107 0.93 1.48 3.75
CA GLY A 107 2.29 1.37 3.26
C GLY A 107 3.19 2.38 3.96
N TYR A 108 4.39 2.53 3.45
CA TYR A 108 5.34 3.48 4.01
C TYR A 108 6.15 4.18 2.90
N LYS A 109 6.58 5.37 3.21
CA LYS A 109 7.52 6.19 2.44
C LYS A 109 8.93 6.02 3.01
N VAL A 110 9.92 5.90 2.14
CA VAL A 110 11.33 6.14 2.45
C VAL A 110 11.89 7.05 1.34
N GLY A 111 12.17 8.29 1.68
CA GLY A 111 12.51 9.31 0.68
C GLY A 111 11.40 9.44 -0.36
N ALA A 112 11.75 9.36 -1.64
CA ALA A 112 10.78 9.41 -2.75
C ALA A 112 10.24 8.03 -3.18
N VAL A 113 10.33 7.01 -2.34
CA VAL A 113 9.82 5.66 -2.62
C VAL A 113 8.65 5.34 -1.70
N TYR A 114 7.53 4.91 -2.27
CA TYR A 114 6.43 4.32 -1.51
C TYR A 114 6.47 2.80 -1.61
N THR A 115 6.22 2.11 -0.51
CA THR A 115 6.14 0.64 -0.45
C THR A 115 4.81 0.22 0.17
N SER A 116 4.03 -0.59 -0.55
CA SER A 116 2.81 -1.22 -0.02
C SER A 116 3.15 -2.26 1.05
N LEU A 117 2.36 -2.28 2.12
CA LEU A 117 2.39 -3.34 3.14
C LEU A 117 1.22 -4.29 2.98
N SER A 118 0.01 -3.78 3.09
CA SER A 118 -1.21 -4.58 3.03
C SER A 118 -2.41 -3.72 2.63
N GLY A 119 -3.40 -4.35 2.00
CA GLY A 119 -4.61 -3.67 1.59
C GLY A 119 -5.82 -4.60 1.57
N PHE A 120 -6.99 -4.02 1.43
CA PHE A 120 -8.26 -4.74 1.34
C PHE A 120 -9.20 -4.09 0.33
N SER A 121 -10.19 -4.84 -0.12
CA SER A 121 -11.33 -4.30 -0.86
C SER A 121 -12.58 -5.09 -0.56
N SER A 122 -13.72 -4.40 -0.45
CA SER A 122 -15.01 -5.02 -0.17
C SER A 122 -15.35 -6.13 -1.17
N LYS A 123 -15.88 -7.24 -0.65
CA LYS A 123 -16.39 -8.39 -1.44
C LYS A 123 -17.82 -8.15 -1.95
N GLU A 124 -18.47 -7.06 -1.54
CA GLU A 124 -19.81 -6.72 -2.01
C GLU A 124 -19.82 -6.43 -3.52
N ARG A 125 -20.74 -7.05 -4.24
CA ARG A 125 -20.85 -6.93 -5.72
C ARG A 125 -20.93 -5.48 -6.22
N ARG A 126 -21.59 -4.59 -5.47
CA ARG A 126 -21.72 -3.15 -5.82
C ARG A 126 -20.37 -2.42 -5.82
N PHE A 127 -19.39 -2.90 -5.05
CA PHE A 127 -18.04 -2.33 -4.95
C PHE A 127 -17.00 -3.09 -5.79
N ASN A 128 -17.45 -3.86 -6.77
CA ASN A 128 -16.52 -4.56 -7.67
C ASN A 128 -15.60 -3.57 -8.38
N ASN A 129 -14.30 -3.86 -8.40
CA ASN A 129 -13.18 -3.05 -8.90
C ASN A 129 -12.84 -1.79 -8.07
N TYR A 130 -13.43 -1.55 -6.89
CA TYR A 130 -13.03 -0.42 -6.03
C TYR A 130 -11.62 -0.61 -5.44
N GLY A 131 -11.16 -1.83 -5.23
CA GLY A 131 -9.75 -2.08 -4.90
C GLY A 131 -8.80 -1.61 -6.02
N LYS A 132 -9.12 -1.89 -7.29
CA LYS A 132 -8.33 -1.39 -8.43
C LYS A 132 -8.45 0.13 -8.58
N LEU A 133 -9.60 0.70 -8.31
CA LEU A 133 -9.81 2.15 -8.27
C LEU A 133 -8.92 2.80 -7.20
N GLN A 134 -8.86 2.21 -6.00
CA GLN A 134 -7.99 2.68 -4.91
C GLN A 134 -6.53 2.70 -5.33
N LEU A 135 -6.03 1.62 -5.97
CA LEU A 135 -4.65 1.56 -6.45
C LEU A 135 -4.35 2.65 -7.50
N VAL A 136 -5.27 2.89 -8.44
CA VAL A 136 -5.10 3.94 -9.46
C VAL A 136 -5.09 5.34 -8.83
N LEU A 137 -5.98 5.59 -7.87
CA LEU A 137 -6.04 6.89 -7.18
C LEU A 137 -4.80 7.12 -6.32
N LEU A 138 -4.32 6.07 -5.65
CA LEU A 138 -3.06 6.14 -4.89
C LEU A 138 -1.87 6.39 -5.82
N ALA A 139 -1.76 5.70 -6.96
CA ALA A 139 -0.69 5.96 -7.93
C ALA A 139 -0.66 7.43 -8.38
N LYS A 140 -1.83 7.99 -8.74
CA LYS A 140 -1.95 9.40 -9.11
C LYS A 140 -1.60 10.36 -7.96
N TYR A 141 -1.98 10.01 -6.73
CA TYR A 141 -1.61 10.77 -5.54
C TYR A 141 -0.09 10.77 -5.33
N LEU A 142 0.55 9.59 -5.41
CA LEU A 142 1.99 9.44 -5.23
C LEU A 142 2.77 10.22 -6.30
N GLU A 143 2.39 10.08 -7.57
CA GLU A 143 2.97 10.83 -8.69
C GLU A 143 2.88 12.34 -8.46
N LYS A 144 1.68 12.86 -8.16
CA LYS A 144 1.43 14.27 -7.90
C LYS A 144 2.25 14.82 -6.73
N ASN A 145 2.58 13.99 -5.73
CA ASN A 145 3.36 14.35 -4.56
C ASN A 145 4.86 14.07 -4.71
N GLY A 146 5.36 13.84 -5.93
CA GLY A 146 6.79 13.79 -6.23
C GLY A 146 7.47 12.46 -5.93
N PHE A 147 6.70 11.39 -5.62
CA PHE A 147 7.26 10.06 -5.50
C PHE A 147 7.88 9.61 -6.83
N SER A 148 8.97 8.87 -6.77
CA SER A 148 9.70 8.43 -7.96
C SER A 148 9.20 7.10 -8.49
N PHE A 149 8.79 6.20 -7.61
CA PHE A 149 8.18 4.92 -7.96
C PHE A 149 7.47 4.30 -6.76
N TRP A 150 6.67 3.29 -7.06
CA TRP A 150 5.93 2.48 -6.09
C TRP A 150 6.43 1.04 -6.06
N ASN A 151 6.98 0.60 -4.93
CA ASN A 151 7.27 -0.80 -4.65
C ASN A 151 5.99 -1.52 -4.19
N LEU A 152 5.44 -2.35 -5.07
CA LEU A 152 4.25 -3.16 -4.79
C LEU A 152 4.58 -4.48 -4.07
N GLY A 153 5.86 -4.72 -3.73
CA GLY A 153 6.31 -5.94 -3.04
C GLY A 153 6.38 -7.18 -3.95
N HIS A 154 6.02 -8.34 -3.42
CA HIS A 154 6.09 -9.61 -4.15
C HIS A 154 5.35 -9.63 -5.48
N PRO A 155 5.91 -10.25 -6.55
CA PRO A 155 5.32 -10.23 -7.89
C PRO A 155 4.22 -11.28 -8.13
N TYR A 156 3.80 -12.03 -7.10
CA TYR A 156 2.90 -13.19 -7.29
C TYR A 156 1.44 -12.83 -7.65
N MET A 157 1.05 -11.57 -7.54
CA MET A 157 -0.33 -11.15 -7.78
C MET A 157 -0.45 -10.45 -9.14
N LYS A 158 -1.19 -11.08 -10.06
CA LYS A 158 -1.40 -10.60 -11.43
C LYS A 158 -1.87 -9.15 -11.51
N TYR A 159 -2.69 -8.68 -10.59
CA TYR A 159 -3.22 -7.30 -10.62
C TYR A 159 -2.13 -6.21 -10.60
N LYS A 160 -0.95 -6.50 -10.04
CA LYS A 160 0.19 -5.56 -10.01
C LYS A 160 0.69 -5.28 -11.43
N PHE A 161 0.81 -6.32 -12.23
CA PHE A 161 1.20 -6.22 -13.64
C PHE A 161 0.06 -5.65 -14.50
N ASP A 162 -1.20 -5.99 -14.18
CA ASP A 162 -2.38 -5.35 -14.82
C ASP A 162 -2.42 -3.83 -14.55
N LEU A 163 -1.81 -3.36 -13.43
CA LEU A 163 -1.67 -1.95 -13.08
C LEU A 163 -0.52 -1.26 -13.82
N GLY A 164 0.39 -2.03 -14.44
CA GLY A 164 1.54 -1.52 -15.18
C GLY A 164 2.90 -1.73 -14.48
N ALA A 165 2.92 -2.49 -13.37
CA ALA A 165 4.19 -2.82 -12.71
C ALA A 165 5.07 -3.71 -13.59
N THR A 166 6.38 -3.59 -13.42
CA THR A 166 7.41 -4.42 -14.03
C THR A 166 8.14 -5.26 -12.99
N LEU A 167 8.64 -6.43 -13.41
CA LEU A 167 9.41 -7.33 -12.56
C LEU A 167 10.85 -6.85 -12.46
N HIS A 168 11.36 -6.70 -11.25
CA HIS A 168 12.75 -6.38 -10.97
C HIS A 168 13.38 -7.43 -10.08
N LYS A 169 14.58 -7.89 -10.43
CA LYS A 169 15.43 -8.69 -9.54
C LYS A 169 15.91 -7.84 -8.38
N ARG A 170 16.24 -8.48 -7.25
CA ARG A 170 16.67 -7.79 -6.03
C ARG A 170 17.80 -6.79 -6.26
N GLU A 171 18.80 -7.15 -7.05
CA GLU A 171 19.95 -6.26 -7.33
C GLU A 171 19.51 -4.98 -8.05
N ASP A 172 18.72 -5.12 -9.13
CA ASP A 172 18.19 -4.00 -9.90
C ASP A 172 17.28 -3.12 -9.02
N PHE A 173 16.40 -3.74 -8.24
CA PHE A 173 15.55 -3.03 -7.30
C PHE A 173 16.36 -2.22 -6.28
N LEU A 174 17.39 -2.82 -5.67
CA LEU A 174 18.21 -2.14 -4.68
C LEU A 174 18.99 -0.97 -5.28
N ASN A 175 19.44 -1.07 -6.53
CA ASN A 175 20.11 0.03 -7.24
C ASN A 175 19.15 1.21 -7.45
N ILE A 176 17.91 0.93 -7.88
CA ILE A 176 16.88 1.95 -8.04
C ILE A 176 16.49 2.53 -6.69
N PHE A 177 16.26 1.69 -5.68
CA PHE A 177 15.86 2.12 -4.35
C PHE A 177 16.91 3.07 -3.71
N ARG A 178 18.20 2.72 -3.77
CA ARG A 178 19.30 3.55 -3.24
C ARG A 178 19.35 4.92 -3.90
N LYS A 179 18.99 5.04 -5.18
CA LYS A 179 18.97 6.31 -5.91
C LYS A 179 17.90 7.28 -5.38
N TYR A 180 16.76 6.75 -4.89
CA TYR A 180 15.59 7.57 -4.55
C TYR A 180 15.24 7.60 -3.05
N ARG A 181 15.80 6.70 -2.23
CA ARG A 181 15.49 6.64 -0.79
C ARG A 181 15.94 7.88 0.01
N ASP A 182 16.92 8.60 -0.49
CA ASP A 182 17.47 9.80 0.16
C ASP A 182 16.93 11.10 -0.50
N LYS A 183 16.09 10.96 -1.54
CA LYS A 183 15.46 12.11 -2.20
C LYS A 183 14.29 12.61 -1.37
N LYS A 184 14.36 13.85 -0.90
CA LYS A 184 13.26 14.52 -0.20
C LYS A 184 12.15 14.95 -1.15
N ILE A 185 10.89 14.78 -0.72
CA ILE A 185 9.67 15.17 -1.45
C ILE A 185 8.70 15.84 -0.49
#